data_0fd96bc504af908e7dd5f858fffb57b0
#
_entry.id   0fd96bc504af908e7dd5f858fffb57b0
#
_cell.length_a   1.000
_cell.length_b   1.000
_cell.length_c   1.000
_cell.angle_alpha   90.00
_cell.angle_beta   90.00
_cell.angle_gamma   90.00
#
_symmetry.space_group_name_H-M   'P 1'
#
loop_
_entity.id
_entity.type
_entity.pdbx_description
1 polymer ?
#
loop_
_entity_poly.entity_id
_entity_poly.type
_entity_poly.pdbx_seq_one_letter_code
_entity_poly.pdbx_strand_id
1 'polypeptide(L)'
;MLKTKNLTFSYDEKKPILQDVNLNIPTGRFSLLIGPTGCGKSTLLKILAGLYPKYAGKVSGTVDLNGLKSAMMFQNAGEQFTMATPREEIIFALENLEIDREHYSKRLQKATSFAQIDQLLDQKINTMSGGEQQRVALAVLIAMDVDLFLLDEPFASCDPAARQFLIKKLAHLRDLGKTIILSDHVLADYEGICDCLFKFTGHQVTALSTAEKKQLLQQNDHHEHYSFALPTNETSCFELTNTLIKQNRLLLKQEHLKIVAGKATLITGPNGVGKTSLFNALTKMLTYTGSLTYRQKEIRNLRMRKYLRQVGQIFQSASDQFINVSVEDELNLSKKMRTSNFYSDQKIAKEVKDLDLEQTLDQVVYSLSGGQQKKLQILLMLIADQDVLLIDEPLSGLDHQSAQKVMGLLRESQEKRGQTLLIISHELTNLADWCDYHLVFDQQQLTYVDK
;
A
#
# COMPACT_ATOMS: atom_id res chain seq x y z
N MET A 1 29.20 10.52 8.25
CA MET A 1 28.51 10.94 7.01
C MET A 1 28.67 9.82 6.01
N LEU A 2 27.55 9.28 5.51
CA LEU A 2 27.58 8.31 4.42
C LEU A 2 27.85 9.04 3.09
N LYS A 3 28.59 8.39 2.19
CA LYS A 3 28.94 8.99 0.90
C LYS A 3 28.77 8.01 -0.23
N THR A 4 28.22 8.49 -1.34
CA THR A 4 28.34 7.82 -2.64
C THR A 4 29.12 8.70 -3.60
N LYS A 5 29.99 8.10 -4.43
CA LYS A 5 30.74 8.82 -5.45
C LYS A 5 30.62 8.11 -6.79
N ASN A 6 30.15 8.85 -7.80
CA ASN A 6 29.93 8.39 -9.16
C ASN A 6 29.15 7.06 -9.20
N LEU A 7 28.17 6.91 -8.29
CA LEU A 7 27.41 5.68 -8.14
C LEU A 7 26.50 5.50 -9.35
N THR A 8 26.75 4.44 -10.11
CA THR A 8 25.93 4.05 -11.25
C THR A 8 25.46 2.61 -11.06
N PHE A 9 24.18 2.34 -11.34
CA PHE A 9 23.58 1.01 -11.24
C PHE A 9 22.70 0.70 -12.44
N SER A 10 22.80 -0.53 -12.94
CA SER A 10 21.89 -1.09 -13.93
C SER A 10 21.57 -2.55 -13.63
N TYR A 11 20.32 -2.98 -13.90
CA TYR A 11 19.95 -4.40 -13.83
C TYR A 11 20.47 -5.17 -15.04
N ASP A 12 20.47 -4.52 -16.20
CA ASP A 12 21.03 -5.01 -17.45
C ASP A 12 22.04 -3.99 -18.03
N GLU A 13 22.75 -4.35 -19.10
CA GLU A 13 23.76 -3.48 -19.70
C GLU A 13 23.17 -2.30 -20.52
N LYS A 14 21.84 -2.21 -20.64
CA LYS A 14 21.21 -1.30 -21.61
C LYS A 14 20.73 0.03 -21.04
N LYS A 15 20.28 0.07 -19.77
CA LYS A 15 19.73 1.31 -19.19
C LYS A 15 20.12 1.45 -17.70
N PRO A 16 20.87 2.49 -17.32
CA PRO A 16 21.14 2.75 -15.90
C PRO A 16 19.85 3.19 -15.18
N ILE A 17 19.67 2.70 -13.96
CA ILE A 17 18.63 3.17 -13.03
C ILE A 17 19.14 4.36 -12.24
N LEU A 18 20.40 4.30 -11.81
CA LEU A 18 21.13 5.38 -11.17
C LEU A 18 22.36 5.70 -12.03
N GLN A 19 22.68 6.98 -12.23
CA GLN A 19 23.80 7.40 -13.05
C GLN A 19 24.59 8.52 -12.36
N ASP A 20 25.88 8.27 -12.10
CA ASP A 20 26.82 9.22 -11.50
C ASP A 20 26.30 9.92 -10.23
N VAL A 21 25.59 9.17 -9.38
CA VAL A 21 24.96 9.70 -8.18
C VAL A 21 26.01 9.96 -7.10
N ASN A 22 26.11 11.23 -6.71
CA ASN A 22 27.02 11.72 -5.67
C ASN A 22 26.21 12.26 -4.50
N LEU A 23 26.18 11.54 -3.37
CA LEU A 23 25.42 11.91 -2.19
C LEU A 23 26.31 12.02 -0.96
N ASN A 24 25.96 12.96 -0.11
CA ASN A 24 26.47 13.09 1.25
C ASN A 24 25.27 13.06 2.21
N ILE A 25 25.09 11.94 2.91
CA ILE A 25 23.96 11.75 3.83
C ILE A 25 24.49 11.86 5.25
N PRO A 26 24.02 12.83 6.05
CA PRO A 26 24.48 12.99 7.44
C PRO A 26 24.10 11.81 8.31
N THR A 27 24.99 11.37 9.18
CA THR A 27 24.71 10.35 10.20
C THR A 27 23.95 10.94 11.39
N GLY A 28 23.15 10.12 12.10
CA GLY A 28 22.33 10.56 13.22
C GLY A 28 21.19 11.50 12.78
N ARG A 29 20.75 11.41 11.54
CA ARG A 29 19.68 12.24 10.97
C ARG A 29 18.61 11.41 10.29
N PHE A 30 17.44 12.02 10.15
CA PHE A 30 16.30 11.45 9.42
C PHE A 30 16.31 11.99 7.99
N SER A 31 16.60 11.12 7.03
CA SER A 31 16.68 11.43 5.60
C SER A 31 15.51 10.78 4.85
N LEU A 32 14.77 11.58 4.09
CA LEU A 32 13.64 11.13 3.28
C LEU A 32 14.02 11.14 1.79
N LEU A 33 13.73 10.04 1.09
CA LEU A 33 13.92 9.86 -0.35
C LEU A 33 12.55 9.98 -1.04
N ILE A 34 12.42 10.92 -1.98
CA ILE A 34 11.18 11.14 -2.74
C ILE A 34 11.42 11.07 -4.24
N GLY A 35 10.39 10.70 -4.98
CA GLY A 35 10.43 10.64 -6.44
C GLY A 35 9.43 9.64 -7.00
N PRO A 36 9.20 9.63 -8.33
CA PRO A 36 8.27 8.73 -8.99
C PRO A 36 8.57 7.25 -8.73
N THR A 37 7.56 6.39 -8.94
CA THR A 37 7.77 4.94 -8.91
C THR A 37 8.76 4.54 -10.01
N GLY A 38 9.68 3.64 -9.70
CA GLY A 38 10.70 3.17 -10.65
C GLY A 38 11.91 4.09 -10.82
N CYS A 39 11.99 5.25 -10.14
CA CYS A 39 13.16 6.17 -10.27
C CYS A 39 14.42 5.70 -9.55
N GLY A 40 14.41 4.58 -8.83
CA GLY A 40 15.59 3.99 -8.20
C GLY A 40 15.73 4.18 -6.69
N LYS A 41 14.69 4.64 -5.95
CA LYS A 41 14.73 4.78 -4.47
C LYS A 41 15.07 3.46 -3.79
N SER A 42 14.27 2.41 -4.06
CA SER A 42 14.49 1.05 -3.54
C SER A 42 15.84 0.48 -3.97
N THR A 43 16.27 0.80 -5.19
CA THR A 43 17.58 0.39 -5.70
C THR A 43 18.72 1.02 -4.89
N LEU A 44 18.65 2.32 -4.62
CA LEU A 44 19.63 2.99 -3.76
C LEU A 44 19.67 2.39 -2.36
N LEU A 45 18.49 2.15 -1.74
CA LEU A 45 18.41 1.52 -0.41
C LEU A 45 19.04 0.12 -0.42
N LYS A 46 18.79 -0.70 -1.44
CA LYS A 46 19.38 -2.04 -1.58
C LYS A 46 20.90 -2.00 -1.80
N ILE A 47 21.41 -1.00 -2.49
CA ILE A 47 22.86 -0.77 -2.62
C ILE A 47 23.47 -0.39 -1.27
N LEU A 48 22.85 0.54 -0.53
CA LEU A 48 23.29 0.94 0.81
C LEU A 48 23.20 -0.22 1.83
N ALA A 49 22.24 -1.13 1.64
CA ALA A 49 22.12 -2.35 2.44
C ALA A 49 23.14 -3.45 2.06
N GLY A 50 23.95 -3.24 1.00
CA GLY A 50 24.89 -4.24 0.50
C GLY A 50 24.24 -5.43 -0.22
N LEU A 51 22.95 -5.32 -0.56
CA LEU A 51 22.23 -6.36 -1.30
C LEU A 51 22.61 -6.37 -2.78
N TYR A 52 22.90 -5.19 -3.33
CA TYR A 52 23.40 -5.05 -4.69
C TYR A 52 24.87 -4.62 -4.68
N PRO A 53 25.72 -5.15 -5.56
CA PRO A 53 25.45 -6.09 -6.67
C PRO A 53 25.38 -7.57 -6.27
N LYS A 54 25.41 -7.92 -4.98
CA LYS A 54 25.53 -9.33 -4.51
C LYS A 54 24.42 -10.23 -5.09
N TYR A 55 23.19 -9.73 -5.16
CA TYR A 55 22.02 -10.50 -5.60
C TYR A 55 21.50 -10.10 -6.99
N ALA A 56 21.78 -8.88 -7.45
CA ALA A 56 21.33 -8.44 -8.77
C ALA A 56 22.12 -7.22 -9.26
N GLY A 57 22.20 -7.05 -10.59
CA GLY A 57 22.70 -5.88 -11.28
C GLY A 57 24.21 -5.67 -11.21
N LYS A 58 24.62 -4.55 -11.79
CA LYS A 58 26.02 -4.08 -11.80
C LYS A 58 26.11 -2.72 -11.13
N VAL A 59 27.01 -2.57 -10.19
CA VAL A 59 27.31 -1.33 -9.49
C VAL A 59 28.71 -0.84 -9.92
N SER A 60 28.84 0.43 -10.25
CA SER A 60 30.12 1.13 -10.36
C SER A 60 30.12 2.38 -9.47
N GLY A 61 31.30 2.93 -9.22
CA GLY A 61 31.48 3.98 -8.22
C GLY A 61 31.76 3.41 -6.83
N THR A 62 31.62 4.23 -5.79
CA THR A 62 31.92 3.82 -4.41
C THR A 62 30.79 4.19 -3.47
N VAL A 63 30.59 3.34 -2.45
CA VAL A 63 29.68 3.57 -1.34
C VAL A 63 30.48 3.44 -0.04
N ASP A 64 30.43 4.47 0.80
CA ASP A 64 31.05 4.48 2.12
C ASP A 64 29.98 4.72 3.19
N LEU A 65 29.71 3.72 4.00
CA LEU A 65 28.75 3.77 5.10
C LEU A 65 29.36 4.33 6.38
N ASN A 66 30.62 4.77 6.37
CA ASN A 66 31.32 5.26 7.55
C ASN A 66 31.33 4.26 8.72
N GLY A 67 31.44 2.97 8.45
CA GLY A 67 31.49 1.90 9.43
C GLY A 67 30.16 1.58 10.13
N LEU A 68 29.04 2.18 9.71
CA LEU A 68 27.73 1.92 10.31
C LEU A 68 27.20 0.53 9.94
N LYS A 69 26.68 -0.18 10.92
CA LYS A 69 25.89 -1.41 10.71
C LYS A 69 24.52 -1.05 10.19
N SER A 70 24.18 -1.57 9.00
CA SER A 70 22.90 -1.30 8.35
C SER A 70 21.98 -2.52 8.38
N ALA A 71 20.67 -2.29 8.43
CA ALA A 71 19.66 -3.27 8.08
C ALA A 71 18.53 -2.61 7.31
N MET A 72 17.84 -3.39 6.47
CA MET A 72 16.81 -2.91 5.59
C MET A 72 15.46 -3.54 5.91
N MET A 73 14.42 -2.71 5.87
CA MET A 73 13.02 -3.12 5.85
C MET A 73 12.48 -2.93 4.43
N PHE A 74 11.92 -3.99 3.86
CA PHE A 74 11.36 -3.97 2.51
C PHE A 74 9.93 -3.42 2.52
N GLN A 75 9.47 -2.97 1.37
CA GLN A 75 8.12 -2.43 1.14
C GLN A 75 7.04 -3.40 1.62
N ASN A 76 7.16 -4.68 1.29
CA ASN A 76 6.29 -5.73 1.81
C ASN A 76 6.98 -6.44 2.98
N ALA A 77 6.69 -6.00 4.20
CA ALA A 77 7.27 -6.59 5.41
C ALA A 77 6.96 -8.09 5.53
N GLY A 78 5.80 -8.54 5.06
CA GLY A 78 5.39 -9.95 5.12
C GLY A 78 6.31 -10.90 4.34
N GLU A 79 6.93 -10.41 3.25
CA GLU A 79 7.81 -11.21 2.41
C GLU A 79 9.22 -11.41 2.99
N GLN A 80 9.60 -10.63 4.00
CA GLN A 80 10.94 -10.73 4.59
C GLN A 80 11.01 -11.67 5.81
N PHE A 81 9.86 -12.10 6.35
CA PHE A 81 9.84 -13.01 7.50
C PHE A 81 10.08 -14.46 7.09
N THR A 82 10.95 -15.10 7.87
CA THR A 82 11.33 -16.51 7.68
C THR A 82 10.63 -17.41 8.69
N MET A 83 10.38 -16.88 9.90
CA MET A 83 9.81 -17.63 11.01
C MET A 83 8.28 -17.43 11.10
N ALA A 84 7.62 -18.28 11.88
CA ALA A 84 6.17 -18.25 11.99
C ALA A 84 5.66 -17.16 12.94
N THR A 85 6.43 -16.79 13.95
CA THR A 85 6.05 -15.84 15.01
C THR A 85 7.08 -14.73 15.19
N PRO A 86 6.70 -13.53 15.70
CA PRO A 86 7.65 -12.45 15.99
C PRO A 86 8.76 -12.83 16.94
N ARG A 87 8.46 -13.66 17.95
CA ARG A 87 9.47 -14.16 18.89
C ARG A 87 10.55 -14.94 18.16
N GLU A 88 10.15 -15.90 17.35
CA GLU A 88 11.06 -16.73 16.56
C GLU A 88 11.86 -15.91 15.58
N GLU A 89 11.23 -14.95 14.89
CA GLU A 89 11.89 -14.07 13.90
C GLU A 89 12.98 -13.20 14.55
N ILE A 90 12.68 -12.60 15.73
CA ILE A 90 13.67 -11.81 16.46
C ILE A 90 14.82 -12.69 16.93
N ILE A 91 14.53 -13.88 17.49
CA ILE A 91 15.58 -14.81 17.95
C ILE A 91 16.43 -15.25 16.75
N PHE A 92 15.83 -15.60 15.63
CA PHE A 92 16.54 -15.97 14.41
C PHE A 92 17.48 -14.87 13.91
N ALA A 93 17.04 -13.62 13.96
CA ALA A 93 17.90 -12.48 13.60
C ALA A 93 19.10 -12.32 14.58
N LEU A 94 18.90 -12.55 15.89
CA LEU A 94 19.97 -12.50 16.88
C LEU A 94 20.95 -13.66 16.74
N GLU A 95 20.46 -14.87 16.39
CA GLU A 95 21.31 -16.03 16.11
C GLU A 95 22.19 -15.81 14.89
N ASN A 96 21.65 -15.26 13.81
CA ASN A 96 22.40 -14.92 12.61
C ASN A 96 23.49 -13.85 12.85
N LEU A 97 23.32 -13.03 13.86
CA LEU A 97 24.32 -12.02 14.29
C LEU A 97 25.30 -12.58 15.31
N GLU A 98 25.23 -13.87 15.64
CA GLU A 98 26.09 -14.55 16.61
C GLU A 98 26.09 -13.84 17.99
N ILE A 99 24.92 -13.31 18.41
CA ILE A 99 24.73 -12.69 19.71
C ILE A 99 24.66 -13.78 20.78
N ASP A 100 25.28 -13.55 21.95
CA ASP A 100 25.19 -14.48 23.05
C ASP A 100 23.76 -14.61 23.57
N ARG A 101 23.33 -15.85 23.88
CA ARG A 101 21.95 -16.16 24.30
C ARG A 101 21.53 -15.42 25.57
N GLU A 102 22.45 -15.10 26.44
CA GLU A 102 22.18 -14.31 27.66
C GLU A 102 21.65 -12.90 27.36
N HIS A 103 21.95 -12.34 26.17
CA HIS A 103 21.48 -11.05 25.71
C HIS A 103 20.13 -11.08 25.03
N TYR A 104 19.60 -12.27 24.64
CA TYR A 104 18.36 -12.39 23.86
C TYR A 104 17.15 -11.78 24.55
N SER A 105 16.94 -12.15 25.84
CA SER A 105 15.78 -11.65 26.59
C SER A 105 15.77 -10.13 26.71
N LYS A 106 16.91 -9.51 26.93
CA LYS A 106 17.03 -8.05 27.03
C LYS A 106 16.79 -7.36 25.71
N ARG A 107 17.37 -7.86 24.60
CA ARG A 107 17.18 -7.30 23.27
C ARG A 107 15.76 -7.51 22.77
N LEU A 108 15.19 -8.69 22.96
CA LEU A 108 13.80 -9.01 22.66
C LEU A 108 12.87 -8.03 23.38
N GLN A 109 12.95 -7.93 24.70
CA GLN A 109 12.11 -7.05 25.50
C GLN A 109 12.22 -5.59 25.06
N LYS A 110 13.45 -5.07 24.86
CA LYS A 110 13.67 -3.71 24.36
C LYS A 110 12.97 -3.47 23.04
N ALA A 111 13.12 -4.40 22.09
CA ALA A 111 12.57 -4.28 20.73
C ALA A 111 11.03 -4.36 20.73
N THR A 112 10.46 -5.32 21.46
CA THR A 112 9.02 -5.54 21.51
C THR A 112 8.28 -4.42 22.20
N SER A 113 8.80 -3.94 23.35
CA SER A 113 8.21 -2.80 24.06
C SER A 113 8.33 -1.50 23.24
N PHE A 114 9.45 -1.29 22.53
CA PHE A 114 9.59 -0.12 21.68
C PHE A 114 8.59 -0.13 20.53
N ALA A 115 8.43 -1.26 19.84
CA ALA A 115 7.49 -1.41 18.72
C ALA A 115 6.04 -1.68 19.18
N GLN A 116 5.81 -1.86 20.49
CA GLN A 116 4.52 -2.20 21.11
C GLN A 116 3.89 -3.47 20.50
N ILE A 117 4.67 -4.54 20.42
CA ILE A 117 4.24 -5.85 19.92
C ILE A 117 4.27 -6.96 20.98
N ASP A 118 4.37 -6.59 22.26
CA ASP A 118 4.48 -7.57 23.36
C ASP A 118 3.34 -8.60 23.35
N GLN A 119 2.12 -8.19 22.98
CA GLN A 119 0.95 -9.06 22.89
C GLN A 119 0.89 -9.90 21.61
N LEU A 120 1.76 -9.62 20.64
CA LEU A 120 1.77 -10.29 19.32
C LEU A 120 2.86 -11.35 19.21
N LEU A 121 3.72 -11.50 20.23
CA LEU A 121 4.95 -12.30 20.17
C LEU A 121 4.75 -13.75 19.71
N ASP A 122 3.65 -14.36 20.11
CA ASP A 122 3.35 -15.76 19.84
C ASP A 122 2.22 -15.94 18.81
N GLN A 123 1.75 -14.83 18.19
CA GLN A 123 0.79 -14.87 17.10
C GLN A 123 1.51 -15.19 15.79
N LYS A 124 0.82 -15.91 14.89
CA LYS A 124 1.36 -16.19 13.55
C LYS A 124 1.42 -14.91 12.71
N ILE A 125 2.60 -14.60 12.16
CA ILE A 125 2.84 -13.38 11.38
C ILE A 125 1.91 -13.27 10.17
N ASN A 126 1.63 -14.38 9.49
CA ASN A 126 0.72 -14.40 8.33
C ASN A 126 -0.75 -14.12 8.67
N THR A 127 -1.12 -14.06 9.96
CA THR A 127 -2.46 -13.68 10.42
C THR A 127 -2.55 -12.24 10.89
N MET A 128 -1.44 -11.52 10.88
CA MET A 128 -1.33 -10.14 11.33
C MET A 128 -1.75 -9.16 10.22
N SER A 129 -2.26 -8.00 10.63
CA SER A 129 -2.46 -6.87 9.71
C SER A 129 -1.11 -6.33 9.18
N GLY A 130 -1.13 -5.65 8.03
CA GLY A 130 0.08 -5.05 7.46
C GLY A 130 0.81 -4.12 8.43
N GLY A 131 0.09 -3.29 9.19
CA GLY A 131 0.69 -2.42 10.20
C GLY A 131 1.31 -3.18 11.39
N GLU A 132 0.72 -4.33 11.80
CA GLU A 132 1.32 -5.20 12.81
C GLU A 132 2.60 -5.85 12.28
N GLN A 133 2.59 -6.34 11.04
CA GLN A 133 3.78 -6.89 10.39
C GLN A 133 4.90 -5.85 10.28
N GLN A 134 4.58 -4.60 9.95
CA GLN A 134 5.56 -3.51 9.91
C GLN A 134 6.14 -3.19 11.28
N ARG A 135 5.33 -3.24 12.35
CA ARG A 135 5.84 -3.11 13.74
C ARG A 135 6.75 -4.28 14.11
N VAL A 136 6.43 -5.49 13.67
CA VAL A 136 7.31 -6.66 13.85
C VAL A 136 8.64 -6.46 13.14
N ALA A 137 8.62 -6.05 11.85
CA ALA A 137 9.84 -5.79 11.08
C ALA A 137 10.70 -4.70 11.75
N LEU A 138 10.10 -3.62 12.22
CA LEU A 138 10.81 -2.60 12.99
C LEU A 138 11.43 -3.16 14.28
N ALA A 139 10.71 -4.03 15.00
CA ALA A 139 11.22 -4.68 16.21
C ALA A 139 12.44 -5.55 15.92
N VAL A 140 12.44 -6.29 14.78
CA VAL A 140 13.61 -7.08 14.34
C VAL A 140 14.83 -6.17 14.15
N LEU A 141 14.69 -5.05 13.43
CA LEU A 141 15.79 -4.11 13.21
C LEU A 141 16.32 -3.51 14.52
N ILE A 142 15.43 -3.22 15.48
CA ILE A 142 15.80 -2.70 16.80
C ILE A 142 16.55 -3.76 17.61
N ALA A 143 16.10 -5.02 17.58
CA ALA A 143 16.78 -6.13 18.26
C ALA A 143 18.19 -6.37 17.72
N MET A 144 18.39 -6.20 16.41
CA MET A 144 19.70 -6.26 15.75
C MET A 144 20.65 -5.14 16.19
N ASP A 145 20.13 -4.06 16.80
CA ASP A 145 20.87 -2.88 17.26
C ASP A 145 21.73 -2.23 16.18
N VAL A 146 21.12 -2.04 15.00
CA VAL A 146 21.77 -1.39 13.87
C VAL A 146 21.94 0.12 14.08
N ASP A 147 22.90 0.72 13.35
CA ASP A 147 23.17 2.16 13.39
C ASP A 147 22.45 2.90 12.27
N LEU A 148 22.19 2.19 11.14
CA LEU A 148 21.57 2.69 9.95
C LEU A 148 20.32 1.87 9.60
N PHE A 149 19.16 2.53 9.68
CA PHE A 149 17.86 1.99 9.31
C PHE A 149 17.57 2.40 7.86
N LEU A 150 17.44 1.43 6.98
CA LEU A 150 17.08 1.61 5.57
C LEU A 150 15.64 1.11 5.39
N LEU A 151 14.70 1.99 5.06
CA LEU A 151 13.27 1.68 5.08
C LEU A 151 12.66 2.02 3.70
N ASP A 152 12.16 1.00 3.03
CA ASP A 152 11.57 1.15 1.68
C ASP A 152 10.05 1.14 1.79
N GLU A 153 9.44 2.32 1.68
CA GLU A 153 7.99 2.55 1.78
C GLU A 153 7.34 1.83 2.99
N PRO A 154 7.88 2.02 4.21
CA PRO A 154 7.52 1.18 5.37
C PRO A 154 6.09 1.39 5.86
N PHE A 155 5.32 2.31 5.29
CA PHE A 155 3.98 2.66 5.73
C PHE A 155 2.89 2.34 4.70
N ALA A 156 3.22 1.69 3.59
CA ALA A 156 2.29 1.42 2.49
C ALA A 156 1.01 0.65 2.91
N SER A 157 1.08 -0.15 3.99
CA SER A 157 -0.05 -0.92 4.52
C SER A 157 -0.55 -0.42 5.89
N CYS A 158 -0.12 0.78 6.31
CA CYS A 158 -0.52 1.37 7.58
C CYS A 158 -1.77 2.24 7.44
N ASP A 159 -2.67 2.15 8.40
CA ASP A 159 -3.65 3.21 8.60
C ASP A 159 -2.97 4.50 9.13
N PRO A 160 -3.63 5.67 9.08
CA PRO A 160 -3.01 6.94 9.49
C PRO A 160 -2.47 6.93 10.92
N ALA A 161 -3.14 6.27 11.86
CA ALA A 161 -2.70 6.19 13.25
C ALA A 161 -1.44 5.33 13.41
N ALA A 162 -1.40 4.17 12.75
CA ALA A 162 -0.24 3.30 12.71
C ALA A 162 0.96 3.98 12.03
N ARG A 163 0.72 4.72 10.93
CA ARG A 163 1.75 5.52 10.24
C ARG A 163 2.35 6.57 11.17
N GLN A 164 1.54 7.42 11.78
CA GLN A 164 2.02 8.45 12.73
C GLN A 164 2.80 7.85 13.89
N PHE A 165 2.30 6.73 14.44
CA PHE A 165 3.01 5.99 15.49
C PHE A 165 4.41 5.59 15.04
N LEU A 166 4.55 4.95 13.88
CA LEU A 166 5.84 4.49 13.36
C LEU A 166 6.78 5.65 13.04
N ILE A 167 6.29 6.74 12.44
CA ILE A 167 7.10 7.94 12.18
C ILE A 167 7.66 8.52 13.48
N LYS A 168 6.83 8.64 14.53
CA LYS A 168 7.27 9.10 15.85
C LYS A 168 8.32 8.16 16.47
N LYS A 169 8.18 6.85 16.30
CA LYS A 169 9.17 5.87 16.74
C LYS A 169 10.50 6.01 16.01
N LEU A 170 10.47 6.21 14.69
CA LEU A 170 11.67 6.45 13.89
C LEU A 170 12.34 7.79 14.27
N ALA A 171 11.56 8.84 14.53
CA ALA A 171 12.07 10.12 15.03
C ALA A 171 12.79 9.93 16.38
N HIS A 172 12.21 9.14 17.30
CA HIS A 172 12.84 8.82 18.56
C HIS A 172 14.16 8.04 18.38
N LEU A 173 14.25 7.10 17.45
CA LEU A 173 15.51 6.41 17.12
C LEU A 173 16.58 7.40 16.60
N ARG A 174 16.20 8.36 15.75
CA ARG A 174 17.09 9.44 15.34
C ARG A 174 17.61 10.25 16.53
N ASP A 175 16.73 10.59 17.48
CA ASP A 175 17.11 11.35 18.67
C ASP A 175 18.06 10.56 19.59
N LEU A 176 18.03 9.23 19.51
CA LEU A 176 19.01 8.32 20.14
C LEU A 176 20.31 8.18 19.31
N GLY A 177 20.50 8.96 18.25
CA GLY A 177 21.70 8.97 17.41
C GLY A 177 21.70 7.96 16.28
N LYS A 178 20.61 7.22 16.04
CA LYS A 178 20.50 6.32 14.90
C LYS A 178 20.29 7.12 13.59
N THR A 179 20.80 6.58 12.50
CA THR A 179 20.61 7.16 11.15
C THR A 179 19.42 6.50 10.47
N ILE A 180 18.49 7.30 9.95
CA ILE A 180 17.31 6.82 9.27
C ILE A 180 17.36 7.30 7.81
N ILE A 181 17.24 6.37 6.87
CA ILE A 181 17.03 6.68 5.45
C ILE A 181 15.78 5.95 5.00
N LEU A 182 14.77 6.69 4.58
CA LEU A 182 13.44 6.18 4.29
C LEU A 182 12.96 6.69 2.94
N SER A 183 12.34 5.81 2.13
CA SER A 183 11.58 6.20 0.94
C SER A 183 10.10 6.26 1.27
N ASP A 184 9.41 7.29 0.79
CA ASP A 184 7.95 7.40 0.92
C ASP A 184 7.35 8.25 -0.22
N HIS A 185 6.08 8.01 -0.50
CA HIS A 185 5.28 8.78 -1.45
C HIS A 185 4.38 9.81 -0.76
N VAL A 186 3.94 9.51 0.46
CA VAL A 186 3.09 10.39 1.27
C VAL A 186 3.99 11.26 2.13
N LEU A 187 3.90 12.59 1.96
CA LEU A 187 4.77 13.56 2.64
C LEU A 187 4.18 14.12 3.94
N ALA A 188 2.94 13.78 4.27
CA ALA A 188 2.32 14.16 5.53
C ALA A 188 3.08 13.59 6.74
N ASP A 189 2.97 14.26 7.89
CA ASP A 189 3.57 13.88 9.17
C ASP A 189 5.11 13.98 9.27
N TYR A 190 5.82 14.49 8.25
CA TYR A 190 7.27 14.63 8.28
C TYR A 190 7.76 16.04 8.66
N GLU A 191 6.86 17.04 8.75
CA GLU A 191 7.25 18.37 9.19
C GLU A 191 7.83 18.32 10.60
N GLY A 192 8.97 19.00 10.82
CA GLY A 192 9.71 18.97 12.09
C GLY A 192 10.46 17.65 12.39
N ILE A 193 10.26 16.58 11.61
CA ILE A 193 10.92 15.29 11.79
C ILE A 193 12.03 15.07 10.76
N CYS A 194 11.76 15.35 9.49
CA CYS A 194 12.72 15.16 8.40
C CYS A 194 13.85 16.18 8.45
N ASP A 195 15.07 15.71 8.65
CA ASP A 195 16.27 16.56 8.64
C ASP A 195 16.74 16.86 7.20
N CYS A 196 16.82 15.84 6.36
CA CYS A 196 17.30 15.92 4.98
C CYS A 196 16.29 15.32 4.01
N LEU A 197 16.10 15.96 2.86
CA LEU A 197 15.20 15.49 1.82
C LEU A 197 15.96 15.39 0.49
N PHE A 198 15.91 14.20 -0.11
CA PHE A 198 16.57 13.87 -1.37
C PHE A 198 15.52 13.57 -2.44
N LYS A 199 15.58 14.31 -3.55
CA LYS A 199 14.65 14.18 -4.67
C LYS A 199 15.29 13.45 -5.82
N PHE A 200 14.62 12.40 -6.29
CA PHE A 200 14.97 11.68 -7.51
C PHE A 200 14.32 12.35 -8.72
N THR A 201 15.14 12.65 -9.74
CA THR A 201 14.69 13.23 -11.00
C THR A 201 15.44 12.52 -12.14
N GLY A 202 14.71 11.72 -12.91
CA GLY A 202 15.35 10.80 -13.87
C GLY A 202 16.29 9.83 -13.16
N HIS A 203 17.55 9.79 -13.57
CA HIS A 203 18.61 8.90 -13.00
C HIS A 203 19.48 9.59 -11.94
N GLN A 204 19.13 10.84 -11.58
CA GLN A 204 19.89 11.68 -10.66
C GLN A 204 19.18 11.82 -9.32
N VAL A 205 19.96 12.09 -8.28
CA VAL A 205 19.45 12.35 -6.92
C VAL A 205 20.06 13.64 -6.41
N THR A 206 19.20 14.58 -5.98
CA THR A 206 19.62 15.88 -5.48
C THR A 206 19.11 16.11 -4.07
N ALA A 207 19.94 16.68 -3.20
CA ALA A 207 19.52 17.15 -1.89
C ALA A 207 18.76 18.46 -2.05
N LEU A 208 17.57 18.57 -1.45
CA LEU A 208 16.81 19.82 -1.41
C LEU A 208 17.37 20.75 -0.34
N SER A 209 17.34 22.04 -0.62
CA SER A 209 17.65 23.09 0.36
C SER A 209 16.63 23.09 1.51
N THR A 210 16.99 23.70 2.62
CA THR A 210 16.07 23.83 3.79
C THR A 210 14.78 24.56 3.42
N ALA A 211 14.85 25.54 2.53
CA ALA A 211 13.66 26.29 2.10
C ALA A 211 12.74 25.45 1.22
N GLU A 212 13.29 24.76 0.22
CA GLU A 212 12.52 23.84 -0.66
C GLU A 212 11.89 22.69 0.13
N LYS A 213 12.66 22.08 1.05
CA LYS A 213 12.16 21.03 1.94
C LYS A 213 10.98 21.53 2.77
N LYS A 214 11.12 22.70 3.42
CA LYS A 214 10.06 23.26 4.26
C LYS A 214 8.80 23.55 3.44
N GLN A 215 8.95 24.19 2.29
CA GLN A 215 7.83 24.48 1.39
C GLN A 215 7.10 23.21 0.97
N LEU A 216 7.85 22.16 0.57
CA LEU A 216 7.28 20.90 0.11
C LEU A 216 6.53 20.15 1.23
N LEU A 217 7.10 20.09 2.43
CA LEU A 217 6.47 19.39 3.55
C LEU A 217 5.23 20.15 4.05
N GLN A 218 5.28 21.47 4.15
CA GLN A 218 4.13 22.28 4.58
C GLN A 218 2.97 22.22 3.59
N GLN A 219 3.23 22.17 2.28
CA GLN A 219 2.17 22.02 1.27
C GLN A 219 1.42 20.68 1.37
N ASN A 220 2.04 19.65 1.94
CA ASN A 220 1.47 18.31 2.06
C ASN A 220 0.97 17.97 3.48
N ASP A 221 1.09 18.89 4.44
CA ASP A 221 0.65 18.67 5.83
C ASP A 221 -0.77 19.25 6.12
N HIS A 222 -1.44 19.73 5.08
CA HIS A 222 -2.81 20.22 5.21
C HIS A 222 -3.76 19.04 5.40
N HIS A 223 -4.33 18.93 6.60
CA HIS A 223 -5.55 18.17 6.84
C HIS A 223 -6.70 18.93 6.13
N GLU A 224 -6.91 18.61 4.87
CA GLU A 224 -8.05 19.14 4.14
C GLU A 224 -9.34 18.66 4.81
N HIS A 225 -10.22 19.59 5.14
CA HIS A 225 -11.56 19.26 5.61
C HIS A 225 -12.41 18.93 4.39
N TYR A 226 -12.69 17.65 4.20
CA TYR A 226 -13.61 17.20 3.17
C TYR A 226 -15.05 17.26 3.68
N SER A 227 -15.99 17.60 2.80
CA SER A 227 -17.42 17.58 3.11
C SER A 227 -18.13 16.66 2.14
N PHE A 228 -18.84 15.67 2.67
CA PHE A 228 -19.59 14.70 1.90
C PHE A 228 -21.10 14.93 2.05
N ALA A 229 -21.86 14.54 1.03
CA ALA A 229 -23.31 14.51 1.14
C ALA A 229 -23.77 13.33 2.01
N LEU A 230 -24.90 13.47 2.67
CA LEU A 230 -25.59 12.34 3.29
C LEU A 230 -26.66 11.80 2.34
N PRO A 231 -26.79 10.47 2.19
CA PRO A 231 -27.83 9.88 1.36
C PRO A 231 -29.22 10.28 1.87
N THR A 232 -30.11 10.69 0.95
CA THR A 232 -31.49 11.05 1.28
C THR A 232 -32.46 9.95 0.82
N ASN A 233 -32.98 10.03 -0.40
CA ASN A 233 -33.98 9.12 -0.94
C ASN A 233 -33.50 8.36 -2.20
N GLU A 234 -32.19 8.19 -2.36
CA GLU A 234 -31.61 7.53 -3.53
C GLU A 234 -31.89 6.01 -3.51
N THR A 235 -31.88 5.43 -4.71
CA THR A 235 -32.01 3.98 -4.89
C THR A 235 -30.77 3.27 -4.33
N SER A 236 -30.97 2.28 -3.48
CA SER A 236 -29.91 1.47 -2.91
C SER A 236 -29.50 0.33 -3.86
N CYS A 237 -28.19 0.03 -3.93
CA CYS A 237 -27.71 -1.20 -4.56
C CYS A 237 -27.57 -2.33 -3.54
N PHE A 238 -27.09 -2.02 -2.32
CA PHE A 238 -27.06 -2.95 -1.21
C PHE A 238 -27.85 -2.43 -0.01
N GLU A 239 -28.47 -3.35 0.71
CA GLU A 239 -29.08 -3.06 2.02
C GLU A 239 -28.65 -4.12 3.02
N LEU A 240 -28.18 -3.66 4.17
CA LEU A 240 -27.83 -4.46 5.34
C LEU A 240 -28.95 -4.28 6.38
N THR A 241 -29.51 -5.39 6.89
CA THR A 241 -30.54 -5.35 7.93
C THR A 241 -30.24 -6.41 8.99
N ASN A 242 -30.01 -5.98 10.23
CA ASN A 242 -29.58 -6.83 11.33
C ASN A 242 -28.43 -7.77 10.93
N THR A 243 -27.49 -7.25 10.14
CA THR A 243 -26.41 -8.02 9.53
C THR A 243 -25.25 -8.16 10.51
N LEU A 244 -24.80 -9.41 10.73
CA LEU A 244 -23.63 -9.72 11.52
C LEU A 244 -22.60 -10.44 10.64
N ILE A 245 -21.35 -9.97 10.68
CA ILE A 245 -20.20 -10.63 10.07
C ILE A 245 -19.23 -11.03 11.17
N LYS A 246 -18.91 -12.32 11.22
CA LYS A 246 -17.97 -12.91 12.19
C LYS A 246 -16.89 -13.72 11.48
N GLN A 247 -15.69 -13.63 12.00
CA GLN A 247 -14.59 -14.57 11.75
C GLN A 247 -14.15 -15.13 13.12
N ASN A 248 -12.93 -14.91 13.54
CA ASN A 248 -12.49 -15.27 14.89
C ASN A 248 -13.11 -14.36 15.97
N ARG A 249 -13.61 -13.20 15.58
CA ARG A 249 -14.32 -12.22 16.42
C ARG A 249 -15.49 -11.60 15.65
N LEU A 250 -16.35 -10.87 16.35
CA LEU A 250 -17.38 -10.06 15.71
C LEU A 250 -16.70 -8.87 15.00
N LEU A 251 -16.94 -8.74 13.69
CA LEU A 251 -16.38 -7.68 12.86
C LEU A 251 -17.41 -6.60 12.53
N LEU A 252 -18.62 -6.99 12.17
CA LEU A 252 -19.72 -6.07 11.85
C LEU A 252 -20.99 -6.48 12.59
N LYS A 253 -21.67 -5.47 13.14
CA LYS A 253 -23.03 -5.55 13.69
C LYS A 253 -23.81 -4.34 13.19
N GLN A 254 -24.49 -4.48 12.06
CA GLN A 254 -25.21 -3.40 11.40
C GLN A 254 -26.73 -3.62 11.49
N GLU A 255 -27.42 -2.71 12.18
CA GLU A 255 -28.88 -2.77 12.28
C GLU A 255 -29.54 -2.43 10.94
N HIS A 256 -29.19 -1.29 10.37
CA HIS A 256 -29.67 -0.87 9.06
C HIS A 256 -28.63 0.00 8.36
N LEU A 257 -28.39 -0.29 7.08
CA LEU A 257 -27.56 0.54 6.20
C LEU A 257 -27.99 0.34 4.76
N LYS A 258 -28.11 1.43 4.01
CA LYS A 258 -28.32 1.42 2.56
C LYS A 258 -27.10 1.98 1.86
N ILE A 259 -26.62 1.30 0.83
CA ILE A 259 -25.53 1.76 -0.03
C ILE A 259 -26.12 2.20 -1.36
N VAL A 260 -25.87 3.43 -1.76
CA VAL A 260 -26.48 4.08 -2.92
C VAL A 260 -25.97 3.50 -4.24
N ALA A 261 -26.88 3.29 -5.19
CA ALA A 261 -26.55 2.81 -6.53
C ALA A 261 -26.01 3.94 -7.43
N GLY A 262 -25.08 3.61 -8.34
CA GLY A 262 -24.52 4.55 -9.33
C GLY A 262 -23.66 5.66 -8.75
N LYS A 263 -23.20 5.49 -7.52
CA LYS A 263 -22.41 6.48 -6.78
C LYS A 263 -21.08 5.89 -6.33
N ALA A 264 -20.11 6.77 -6.10
CA ALA A 264 -18.83 6.41 -5.47
C ALA A 264 -18.92 6.65 -3.95
N THR A 265 -18.76 5.58 -3.17
CA THR A 265 -18.77 5.63 -1.70
C THR A 265 -17.39 5.25 -1.18
N LEU A 266 -16.75 6.17 -0.47
CA LEU A 266 -15.49 5.93 0.23
C LEU A 266 -15.77 5.24 1.57
N ILE A 267 -14.99 4.22 1.92
CA ILE A 267 -15.07 3.51 3.21
C ILE A 267 -13.73 3.64 3.91
N THR A 268 -13.72 4.28 5.05
CA THR A 268 -12.52 4.42 5.91
C THR A 268 -12.70 3.72 7.25
N GLY A 269 -11.63 3.57 8.00
CA GLY A 269 -11.63 2.99 9.34
C GLY A 269 -10.30 2.30 9.64
N PRO A 270 -10.02 1.96 10.92
CA PRO A 270 -8.77 1.33 11.33
C PRO A 270 -8.48 0.01 10.61
N ASN A 271 -7.22 -0.38 10.56
CA ASN A 271 -6.84 -1.70 10.05
C ASN A 271 -7.42 -2.82 10.93
N GLY A 272 -7.84 -3.90 10.28
CA GLY A 272 -8.44 -5.05 10.97
C GLY A 272 -9.87 -4.83 11.50
N VAL A 273 -10.51 -3.68 11.27
CA VAL A 273 -11.90 -3.43 11.70
C VAL A 273 -12.93 -4.32 10.98
N GLY A 274 -12.60 -4.80 9.77
CA GLY A 274 -13.48 -5.68 8.99
C GLY A 274 -13.89 -5.15 7.62
N LYS A 275 -13.21 -4.12 7.09
CA LYS A 275 -13.52 -3.53 5.78
C LYS A 275 -13.49 -4.56 4.64
N THR A 276 -12.38 -5.26 4.47
CA THR A 276 -12.24 -6.35 3.48
C THR A 276 -13.21 -7.50 3.75
N SER A 277 -13.51 -7.80 5.02
CA SER A 277 -14.49 -8.83 5.38
C SER A 277 -15.92 -8.47 4.96
N LEU A 278 -16.28 -7.19 4.97
CA LEU A 278 -17.52 -6.71 4.37
C LEU A 278 -17.55 -7.00 2.86
N PHE A 279 -16.49 -6.67 2.12
CA PHE A 279 -16.40 -6.97 0.69
C PHE A 279 -16.48 -8.48 0.40
N ASN A 280 -15.83 -9.29 1.22
CA ASN A 280 -15.91 -10.74 1.11
C ASN A 280 -17.32 -11.28 1.40
N ALA A 281 -18.07 -10.66 2.28
CA ALA A 281 -19.48 -11.00 2.51
C ALA A 281 -20.37 -10.58 1.32
N LEU A 282 -20.14 -9.37 0.77
CA LEU A 282 -20.83 -8.88 -0.42
C LEU A 282 -20.55 -9.75 -1.66
N THR A 283 -19.38 -10.37 -1.78
CA THR A 283 -19.02 -11.26 -2.89
C THR A 283 -19.26 -12.75 -2.60
N LYS A 284 -19.90 -13.08 -1.50
CA LYS A 284 -20.20 -14.47 -1.07
C LYS A 284 -18.98 -15.29 -0.69
N MET A 285 -17.83 -14.68 -0.47
CA MET A 285 -16.62 -15.35 0.01
C MET A 285 -16.62 -15.52 1.54
N LEU A 286 -17.45 -14.74 2.24
CA LEU A 286 -17.64 -14.86 3.69
C LEU A 286 -19.12 -14.97 4.04
N THR A 287 -19.45 -15.82 5.01
CA THR A 287 -20.81 -15.99 5.50
C THR A 287 -21.21 -14.87 6.47
N TYR A 288 -22.49 -14.55 6.51
CA TYR A 288 -23.09 -13.56 7.40
C TYR A 288 -24.42 -14.07 7.97
N THR A 289 -24.90 -13.45 9.04
CA THR A 289 -26.27 -13.64 9.57
C THR A 289 -27.07 -12.35 9.41
N GLY A 290 -28.39 -12.41 9.55
CA GLY A 290 -29.27 -11.30 9.21
C GLY A 290 -29.56 -11.26 7.71
N SER A 291 -29.83 -10.10 7.14
CA SER A 291 -30.14 -9.91 5.73
C SER A 291 -29.14 -8.97 5.06
N LEU A 292 -28.66 -9.39 3.90
CA LEU A 292 -27.80 -8.60 3.02
C LEU A 292 -28.33 -8.77 1.60
N THR A 293 -28.90 -7.69 1.06
CA THR A 293 -29.58 -7.73 -0.23
C THR A 293 -28.81 -6.94 -1.29
N TYR A 294 -28.93 -7.39 -2.53
CA TYR A 294 -28.51 -6.69 -3.74
C TYR A 294 -29.74 -6.45 -4.62
N ARG A 295 -30.06 -5.18 -4.89
CA ARG A 295 -31.29 -4.81 -5.62
C ARG A 295 -32.52 -5.52 -5.05
N GLN A 296 -32.71 -5.41 -3.73
CA GLN A 296 -33.84 -6.01 -2.96
C GLN A 296 -33.87 -7.54 -2.95
N LYS A 297 -32.87 -8.25 -3.45
CA LYS A 297 -32.79 -9.71 -3.44
C LYS A 297 -31.69 -10.18 -2.48
N GLU A 298 -32.02 -11.06 -1.56
CA GLU A 298 -31.07 -11.63 -0.61
C GLU A 298 -29.89 -12.29 -1.34
N ILE A 299 -28.67 -11.86 -1.08
CA ILE A 299 -27.45 -12.26 -1.80
C ILE A 299 -27.23 -13.77 -1.71
N ARG A 300 -27.45 -14.38 -0.54
CA ARG A 300 -27.25 -15.83 -0.35
C ARG A 300 -28.10 -16.67 -1.30
N ASN A 301 -29.26 -16.18 -1.72
CA ASN A 301 -30.19 -16.87 -2.60
C ASN A 301 -29.87 -16.66 -4.10
N LEU A 302 -28.97 -15.73 -4.46
CA LEU A 302 -28.61 -15.49 -5.83
C LEU A 302 -27.65 -16.58 -6.35
N ARG A 303 -27.79 -16.95 -7.63
CA ARG A 303 -26.83 -17.86 -8.29
C ARG A 303 -25.48 -17.17 -8.42
N MET A 304 -24.43 -17.73 -7.81
CA MET A 304 -23.09 -17.13 -7.69
C MET A 304 -22.56 -16.60 -9.03
N ARG A 305 -22.55 -17.45 -10.07
CA ARG A 305 -22.02 -17.06 -11.40
C ARG A 305 -22.76 -15.85 -12.02
N LYS A 306 -24.10 -15.77 -11.81
CA LYS A 306 -24.88 -14.65 -12.34
C LYS A 306 -24.66 -13.38 -11.52
N TYR A 307 -24.53 -13.53 -10.23
CA TYR A 307 -24.32 -12.44 -9.29
C TYR A 307 -22.95 -11.80 -9.47
N LEU A 308 -21.87 -12.60 -9.52
CA LEU A 308 -20.49 -12.10 -9.68
C LEU A 308 -20.18 -11.52 -11.08
N ARG A 309 -21.08 -11.68 -12.05
CA ARG A 309 -21.05 -10.91 -13.30
C ARG A 309 -21.53 -9.46 -13.13
N GLN A 310 -22.24 -9.17 -12.03
CA GLN A 310 -22.75 -7.83 -11.73
C GLN A 310 -21.96 -7.15 -10.62
N VAL A 311 -21.36 -7.91 -9.72
CA VAL A 311 -20.59 -7.40 -8.57
C VAL A 311 -19.19 -7.99 -8.62
N GLY A 312 -18.19 -7.14 -8.85
CA GLY A 312 -16.78 -7.51 -8.86
C GLY A 312 -16.04 -6.96 -7.65
N GLN A 313 -14.92 -7.61 -7.31
CA GLN A 313 -14.02 -7.16 -6.27
C GLN A 313 -12.61 -7.02 -6.81
N ILE A 314 -11.98 -5.88 -6.54
CA ILE A 314 -10.57 -5.61 -6.76
C ILE A 314 -9.87 -5.84 -5.43
N PHE A 315 -9.01 -6.85 -5.36
CA PHE A 315 -8.30 -7.20 -4.13
C PHE A 315 -7.20 -6.20 -3.80
N GLN A 316 -6.85 -6.12 -2.52
CA GLN A 316 -5.76 -5.27 -2.05
C GLN A 316 -4.43 -5.67 -2.72
N SER A 317 -4.10 -6.96 -2.74
CA SER A 317 -2.96 -7.50 -3.49
C SER A 317 -3.33 -7.74 -4.94
N ALA A 318 -2.65 -7.10 -5.88
CA ALA A 318 -2.93 -7.25 -7.30
C ALA A 318 -2.62 -8.66 -7.80
N SER A 319 -1.60 -9.33 -7.26
CA SER A 319 -1.22 -10.70 -7.61
C SER A 319 -2.33 -11.73 -7.36
N ASP A 320 -3.20 -11.48 -6.37
CA ASP A 320 -4.30 -12.38 -6.04
C ASP A 320 -5.45 -12.34 -7.08
N GLN A 321 -5.40 -11.36 -7.98
CA GLN A 321 -6.41 -11.18 -9.04
C GLN A 321 -6.08 -11.95 -10.32
N PHE A 322 -4.80 -12.15 -10.63
CA PHE A 322 -4.36 -12.68 -11.91
C PHE A 322 -4.58 -14.20 -12.01
N ILE A 323 -5.09 -14.62 -13.16
CA ILE A 323 -5.41 -16.01 -13.49
C ILE A 323 -4.45 -16.54 -14.55
N ASN A 324 -4.06 -15.70 -15.52
CA ASN A 324 -3.17 -16.07 -16.61
C ASN A 324 -1.72 -15.63 -16.32
N VAL A 325 -0.82 -16.11 -17.15
CA VAL A 325 0.62 -15.86 -16.99
C VAL A 325 1.03 -14.53 -17.62
N SER A 326 0.50 -14.19 -18.81
CA SER A 326 0.88 -12.97 -19.53
C SER A 326 -0.15 -11.84 -19.36
N VAL A 327 0.31 -10.60 -19.51
CA VAL A 327 -0.54 -9.41 -19.48
C VAL A 327 -1.57 -9.45 -20.61
N GLU A 328 -1.18 -9.89 -21.82
CA GLU A 328 -2.07 -9.98 -22.97
C GLU A 328 -3.18 -11.01 -22.75
N ASP A 329 -2.88 -12.17 -22.15
CA ASP A 329 -3.87 -13.20 -21.84
C ASP A 329 -4.88 -12.72 -20.80
N GLU A 330 -4.46 -11.97 -19.79
CA GLU A 330 -5.35 -11.34 -18.81
C GLU A 330 -6.30 -10.33 -19.48
N LEU A 331 -5.77 -9.46 -20.35
CA LEU A 331 -6.58 -8.51 -21.11
C LEU A 331 -7.59 -9.24 -22.01
N ASN A 332 -7.18 -10.30 -22.68
CA ASN A 332 -8.06 -11.11 -23.54
C ASN A 332 -9.14 -11.84 -22.74
N LEU A 333 -8.83 -12.30 -21.52
CA LEU A 333 -9.83 -12.88 -20.62
C LEU A 333 -10.88 -11.84 -20.23
N SER A 334 -10.46 -10.64 -19.81
CA SER A 334 -11.37 -9.56 -19.40
C SER A 334 -12.24 -9.08 -20.57
N LYS A 335 -11.69 -8.99 -21.79
CA LYS A 335 -12.47 -8.69 -23.01
C LYS A 335 -13.59 -9.69 -23.26
N LYS A 336 -13.37 -10.99 -23.02
CA LYS A 336 -14.40 -12.04 -23.13
C LYS A 336 -15.51 -11.91 -22.08
N MET A 337 -15.23 -11.27 -20.96
CA MET A 337 -16.18 -11.13 -19.85
C MET A 337 -17.03 -9.85 -19.96
N ARG A 338 -16.64 -8.89 -20.79
CA ARG A 338 -17.33 -7.60 -20.93
C ARG A 338 -18.81 -7.79 -21.32
N THR A 339 -19.66 -6.93 -20.80
CA THR A 339 -21.11 -6.97 -21.01
C THR A 339 -21.60 -5.84 -21.93
N SER A 340 -20.78 -4.81 -22.17
CA SER A 340 -21.07 -3.67 -23.06
C SER A 340 -19.87 -3.33 -23.93
N ASN A 341 -20.06 -2.36 -24.84
CA ASN A 341 -19.01 -1.83 -25.71
C ASN A 341 -18.35 -0.56 -25.14
N PHE A 342 -18.57 -0.22 -23.88
CA PHE A 342 -17.97 0.97 -23.28
C PHE A 342 -16.43 0.92 -23.34
N TYR A 343 -15.85 -0.24 -22.99
CA TYR A 343 -14.43 -0.54 -23.22
C TYR A 343 -14.27 -1.27 -24.56
N SER A 344 -14.41 -0.53 -25.67
CA SER A 344 -14.08 -1.05 -27.02
C SER A 344 -12.60 -1.41 -27.12
N ASP A 345 -12.22 -2.24 -28.09
CA ASP A 345 -10.81 -2.64 -28.27
C ASP A 345 -9.90 -1.43 -28.53
N GLN A 346 -10.41 -0.40 -29.24
CA GLN A 346 -9.68 0.86 -29.42
C GLN A 346 -9.47 1.62 -28.10
N LYS A 347 -10.51 1.68 -27.24
CA LYS A 347 -10.39 2.31 -25.93
C LYS A 347 -9.43 1.54 -25.05
N ILE A 348 -9.49 0.21 -25.03
CA ILE A 348 -8.56 -0.63 -24.26
C ILE A 348 -7.12 -0.38 -24.69
N ALA A 349 -6.84 -0.34 -26.00
CA ALA A 349 -5.49 -0.05 -26.51
C ALA A 349 -4.99 1.34 -26.06
N LYS A 350 -5.89 2.34 -26.07
CA LYS A 350 -5.58 3.68 -25.56
C LYS A 350 -5.24 3.65 -24.06
N GLU A 351 -6.07 3.00 -23.24
CA GLU A 351 -5.86 2.96 -21.78
C GLU A 351 -4.60 2.17 -21.40
N VAL A 352 -4.28 1.08 -22.12
CA VAL A 352 -3.03 0.35 -21.98
C VAL A 352 -1.82 1.27 -22.19
N LYS A 353 -1.89 2.13 -23.22
CA LYS A 353 -0.83 3.11 -23.49
C LYS A 353 -0.78 4.22 -22.43
N ASP A 354 -1.93 4.78 -22.07
CA ASP A 354 -2.04 5.87 -21.09
C ASP A 354 -1.58 5.44 -19.68
N LEU A 355 -1.70 4.13 -19.36
CA LEU A 355 -1.21 3.53 -18.12
C LEU A 355 0.26 3.06 -18.19
N ASP A 356 0.95 3.29 -19.31
CA ASP A 356 2.35 2.85 -19.55
C ASP A 356 2.52 1.32 -19.47
N LEU A 357 1.54 0.55 -19.98
CA LEU A 357 1.55 -0.92 -19.99
C LEU A 357 1.82 -1.50 -21.40
N GLU A 358 1.96 -0.67 -22.44
CA GLU A 358 2.11 -1.13 -23.83
C GLU A 358 3.34 -2.03 -24.03
N GLN A 359 4.46 -1.73 -23.34
CA GLN A 359 5.70 -2.50 -23.45
C GLN A 359 5.73 -3.75 -22.57
N THR A 360 4.65 -4.04 -21.84
CA THR A 360 4.58 -5.16 -20.89
C THR A 360 3.65 -6.28 -21.36
N LEU A 361 3.04 -6.18 -22.53
CA LEU A 361 2.00 -7.10 -23.00
C LEU A 361 2.46 -8.56 -23.02
N ASP A 362 3.68 -8.81 -23.49
CA ASP A 362 4.28 -10.16 -23.56
C ASP A 362 4.92 -10.61 -22.22
N GLN A 363 4.92 -9.75 -21.20
CA GLN A 363 5.56 -10.06 -19.93
C GLN A 363 4.66 -10.91 -19.03
N VAL A 364 5.33 -11.68 -18.15
CA VAL A 364 4.67 -12.41 -17.07
C VAL A 364 4.13 -11.40 -16.06
N VAL A 365 2.84 -11.49 -15.71
CA VAL A 365 2.17 -10.53 -14.82
C VAL A 365 2.87 -10.38 -13.46
N TYR A 366 3.46 -11.46 -12.96
CA TYR A 366 4.21 -11.46 -11.68
C TYR A 366 5.60 -10.83 -11.78
N SER A 367 6.12 -10.57 -12.99
CA SER A 367 7.39 -9.85 -13.21
C SER A 367 7.20 -8.32 -13.26
N LEU A 368 5.97 -7.86 -13.33
CA LEU A 368 5.64 -6.44 -13.32
C LEU A 368 5.94 -5.81 -11.95
N SER A 369 6.28 -4.51 -11.95
CA SER A 369 6.35 -3.77 -10.69
C SER A 369 4.98 -3.71 -10.01
N GLY A 370 4.93 -3.55 -8.68
CA GLY A 370 3.68 -3.46 -7.93
C GLY A 370 2.71 -2.42 -8.47
N GLY A 371 3.22 -1.25 -8.86
CA GLY A 371 2.41 -0.19 -9.49
C GLY A 371 1.87 -0.58 -10.87
N GLN A 372 2.65 -1.31 -11.70
CA GLN A 372 2.17 -1.83 -12.98
C GLN A 372 1.10 -2.91 -12.77
N GLN A 373 1.30 -3.82 -11.81
CA GLN A 373 0.31 -4.82 -11.46
C GLN A 373 -1.01 -4.17 -11.00
N LYS A 374 -0.94 -3.14 -10.17
CA LYS A 374 -2.13 -2.41 -9.69
C LYS A 374 -2.87 -1.70 -10.82
N LYS A 375 -2.16 -1.02 -11.72
CA LYS A 375 -2.75 -0.39 -12.92
C LYS A 375 -3.42 -1.42 -13.83
N LEU A 376 -2.76 -2.54 -14.07
CA LEU A 376 -3.31 -3.64 -14.86
C LEU A 376 -4.57 -4.22 -14.18
N GLN A 377 -4.51 -4.56 -12.90
CA GLN A 377 -5.62 -5.10 -12.11
C GLN A 377 -6.89 -4.25 -12.27
N ILE A 378 -6.76 -2.94 -12.08
CA ILE A 378 -7.90 -2.02 -12.17
C ILE A 378 -8.45 -1.96 -13.59
N LEU A 379 -7.57 -1.88 -14.60
CA LEU A 379 -7.99 -1.89 -16.00
C LEU A 379 -8.76 -3.16 -16.38
N LEU A 380 -8.26 -4.34 -15.96
CA LEU A 380 -8.92 -5.63 -16.22
C LEU A 380 -10.35 -5.67 -15.66
N MET A 381 -10.53 -5.18 -14.42
CA MET A 381 -11.84 -5.19 -13.78
C MET A 381 -12.80 -4.16 -14.37
N LEU A 382 -12.30 -3.02 -14.85
CA LEU A 382 -13.11 -2.05 -15.59
C LEU A 382 -13.55 -2.61 -16.95
N ILE A 383 -12.66 -3.33 -17.66
CA ILE A 383 -12.99 -4.01 -18.93
C ILE A 383 -14.06 -5.10 -18.72
N ALA A 384 -13.99 -5.84 -17.59
CA ALA A 384 -14.99 -6.87 -17.26
C ALA A 384 -16.41 -6.34 -17.05
N ASP A 385 -16.55 -5.01 -16.86
CA ASP A 385 -17.79 -4.26 -17.06
C ASP A 385 -18.92 -4.60 -16.08
N GLN A 386 -18.60 -4.80 -14.81
CA GLN A 386 -19.58 -5.08 -13.74
C GLN A 386 -20.36 -3.82 -13.33
N ASP A 387 -21.60 -3.98 -12.85
CA ASP A 387 -22.44 -2.88 -12.36
C ASP A 387 -21.91 -2.26 -11.08
N VAL A 388 -21.27 -3.07 -10.23
CA VAL A 388 -20.70 -2.69 -8.94
C VAL A 388 -19.26 -3.16 -8.87
N LEU A 389 -18.35 -2.28 -8.47
CA LEU A 389 -16.97 -2.62 -8.11
C LEU A 389 -16.70 -2.31 -6.63
N LEU A 390 -16.23 -3.33 -5.93
CA LEU A 390 -15.71 -3.24 -4.56
C LEU A 390 -14.19 -3.15 -4.65
N ILE A 391 -13.61 -2.03 -4.27
CA ILE A 391 -12.22 -1.73 -4.57
C ILE A 391 -11.44 -1.58 -3.26
N ASP A 392 -10.50 -2.49 -3.01
CA ASP A 392 -9.69 -2.47 -1.80
C ASP A 392 -8.31 -1.84 -2.09
N GLU A 393 -8.08 -0.65 -1.53
CA GLU A 393 -6.85 0.14 -1.63
C GLU A 393 -6.37 0.35 -3.08
N PRO A 394 -7.13 1.06 -3.94
CA PRO A 394 -6.80 1.20 -5.37
C PRO A 394 -5.52 1.98 -5.66
N LEU A 395 -5.08 2.85 -4.75
CA LEU A 395 -3.96 3.76 -4.97
C LEU A 395 -2.67 3.29 -4.29
N SER A 396 -2.74 2.26 -3.45
CA SER A 396 -1.59 1.74 -2.72
C SER A 396 -0.45 1.34 -3.65
N GLY A 397 0.76 1.84 -3.38
CA GLY A 397 1.97 1.57 -4.18
C GLY A 397 2.03 2.29 -5.53
N LEU A 398 1.13 3.23 -5.81
CA LEU A 398 1.16 4.09 -6.98
C LEU A 398 1.84 5.43 -6.66
N ASP A 399 2.64 5.93 -7.60
CA ASP A 399 3.06 7.33 -7.56
C ASP A 399 1.89 8.28 -7.89
N HIS A 400 2.06 9.55 -7.59
CA HIS A 400 1.01 10.55 -7.78
C HIS A 400 0.44 10.60 -9.21
N GLN A 401 1.29 10.49 -10.24
CA GLN A 401 0.84 10.50 -11.64
C GLN A 401 0.04 9.25 -11.99
N SER A 402 0.51 8.08 -11.57
CA SER A 402 -0.18 6.80 -11.75
C SER A 402 -1.51 6.78 -11.00
N ALA A 403 -1.55 7.31 -9.78
CA ALA A 403 -2.77 7.44 -8.98
C ALA A 403 -3.80 8.33 -9.68
N GLN A 404 -3.40 9.48 -10.21
CA GLN A 404 -4.29 10.36 -10.99
C GLN A 404 -4.88 9.67 -12.23
N LYS A 405 -4.06 8.92 -12.99
CA LYS A 405 -4.54 8.16 -14.16
C LYS A 405 -5.59 7.12 -13.76
N VAL A 406 -5.32 6.34 -12.72
CA VAL A 406 -6.24 5.31 -12.19
C VAL A 406 -7.55 5.93 -11.70
N MET A 407 -7.48 7.03 -10.95
CA MET A 407 -8.65 7.75 -10.49
C MET A 407 -9.49 8.29 -11.65
N GLY A 408 -8.83 8.83 -12.69
CA GLY A 408 -9.51 9.27 -13.91
C GLY A 408 -10.33 8.15 -14.58
N LEU A 409 -9.79 6.93 -14.63
CA LEU A 409 -10.49 5.76 -15.16
C LEU A 409 -11.70 5.35 -14.31
N LEU A 410 -11.54 5.31 -12.99
CA LEU A 410 -12.61 4.97 -12.04
C LEU A 410 -13.73 6.01 -12.11
N ARG A 411 -13.37 7.28 -12.12
CA ARG A 411 -14.31 8.40 -12.24
C ARG A 411 -15.06 8.37 -13.57
N GLU A 412 -14.36 8.19 -14.68
CA GLU A 412 -15.00 8.08 -15.99
C GLU A 412 -16.01 6.93 -16.04
N SER A 413 -15.68 5.78 -15.46
CA SER A 413 -16.57 4.63 -15.41
C SER A 413 -17.81 4.91 -14.55
N GLN A 414 -17.65 5.54 -13.41
CA GLN A 414 -18.76 5.92 -12.54
C GLN A 414 -19.67 6.96 -13.22
N GLU A 415 -19.12 8.05 -13.74
CA GLU A 415 -19.90 9.15 -14.32
C GLU A 415 -20.62 8.76 -15.62
N LYS A 416 -19.94 8.03 -16.53
CA LYS A 416 -20.50 7.72 -17.86
C LYS A 416 -21.35 6.47 -17.90
N ARG A 417 -21.13 5.53 -16.95
CA ARG A 417 -21.86 4.26 -16.90
C ARG A 417 -22.85 4.15 -15.76
N GLY A 418 -22.80 5.07 -14.79
CA GLY A 418 -23.54 4.93 -13.55
C GLY A 418 -23.07 3.71 -12.74
N GLN A 419 -21.79 3.32 -12.83
CA GLN A 419 -21.22 2.21 -12.08
C GLN A 419 -21.18 2.57 -10.59
N THR A 420 -21.56 1.64 -9.73
CA THR A 420 -21.44 1.82 -8.29
C THR A 420 -20.03 1.45 -7.85
N LEU A 421 -19.34 2.34 -7.16
CA LEU A 421 -18.00 2.11 -6.64
C LEU A 421 -18.03 2.16 -5.11
N LEU A 422 -17.61 1.09 -4.45
CA LEU A 422 -17.29 1.09 -3.03
C LEU A 422 -15.78 1.01 -2.90
N ILE A 423 -15.17 2.02 -2.32
CA ILE A 423 -13.72 2.17 -2.28
C ILE A 423 -13.25 2.16 -0.84
N ILE A 424 -12.50 1.15 -0.44
CA ILE A 424 -11.75 1.16 0.82
C ILE A 424 -10.44 1.86 0.55
N SER A 425 -10.13 2.92 1.31
CA SER A 425 -8.82 3.56 1.26
C SER A 425 -8.47 4.27 2.55
N HIS A 426 -7.18 4.38 2.80
CA HIS A 426 -6.60 5.23 3.83
C HIS A 426 -6.16 6.59 3.29
N GLU A 427 -6.05 6.74 1.97
CA GLU A 427 -5.70 7.99 1.29
C GLU A 427 -6.96 8.80 0.98
N LEU A 428 -7.28 9.76 1.84
CA LEU A 428 -8.41 10.66 1.64
C LEU A 428 -8.15 11.69 0.53
N THR A 429 -6.96 12.27 0.51
CA THR A 429 -6.56 13.43 -0.30
C THR A 429 -6.90 13.30 -1.80
N ASN A 430 -6.82 12.10 -2.34
CA ASN A 430 -7.06 11.86 -3.77
C ASN A 430 -8.48 11.37 -4.09
N LEU A 431 -9.23 10.89 -3.10
CA LEU A 431 -10.53 10.23 -3.30
C LEU A 431 -11.70 11.07 -2.80
N ALA A 432 -11.50 11.90 -1.78
CA ALA A 432 -12.57 12.67 -1.17
C ALA A 432 -13.19 13.70 -2.12
N ASP A 433 -12.41 14.28 -3.03
CA ASP A 433 -12.88 15.32 -3.96
C ASP A 433 -13.93 14.82 -4.98
N TRP A 434 -14.02 13.51 -5.20
CA TRP A 434 -14.94 12.96 -6.20
C TRP A 434 -15.85 11.84 -5.71
N CYS A 435 -15.60 11.28 -4.52
CA CYS A 435 -16.53 10.35 -3.92
C CYS A 435 -17.79 11.11 -3.47
N ASP A 436 -18.97 10.57 -3.81
CA ASP A 436 -20.25 11.17 -3.45
C ASP A 436 -20.53 11.05 -1.96
N TYR A 437 -20.14 9.93 -1.34
CA TYR A 437 -20.45 9.59 0.05
C TYR A 437 -19.24 9.03 0.78
N HIS A 438 -19.24 9.20 2.11
CA HIS A 438 -18.22 8.66 3.00
C HIS A 438 -18.86 7.83 4.10
N LEU A 439 -18.41 6.58 4.24
CA LEU A 439 -18.75 5.64 5.32
C LEU A 439 -17.52 5.45 6.22
N VAL A 440 -17.68 5.71 7.49
CA VAL A 440 -16.68 5.36 8.51
C VAL A 440 -17.05 4.02 9.13
N PHE A 441 -16.10 3.07 9.10
CA PHE A 441 -16.23 1.78 9.76
C PHE A 441 -15.50 1.83 11.10
N ASP A 442 -16.24 1.98 12.17
CA ASP A 442 -15.74 2.00 13.54
C ASP A 442 -16.66 1.24 14.48
N GLN A 443 -16.14 0.75 15.60
CA GLN A 443 -16.90 0.03 16.64
C GLN A 443 -17.92 -0.99 16.08
N GLN A 444 -17.49 -1.74 15.06
CA GLN A 444 -18.29 -2.78 14.40
C GLN A 444 -19.51 -2.24 13.62
N GLN A 445 -19.57 -0.97 13.31
CA GLN A 445 -20.65 -0.31 12.57
C GLN A 445 -20.10 0.53 11.42
N LEU A 446 -20.92 0.69 10.40
CA LEU A 446 -20.71 1.61 9.29
C LEU A 446 -21.67 2.78 9.43
N THR A 447 -21.15 3.99 9.40
CA THR A 447 -21.94 5.21 9.53
C THR A 447 -21.55 6.19 8.44
N TYR A 448 -22.54 6.75 7.74
CA TYR A 448 -22.32 7.88 6.84
C TYR A 448 -21.90 9.10 7.63
N VAL A 449 -20.90 9.81 7.12
CA VAL A 449 -20.40 11.05 7.71
C VAL A 449 -20.38 12.15 6.66
N ASP A 450 -20.64 13.39 7.12
CA ASP A 450 -20.64 14.59 6.30
C ASP A 450 -19.32 15.38 6.38
N LYS A 451 -18.38 14.91 7.20
CA LYS A 451 -17.07 15.54 7.43
C LYS A 451 -15.94 14.52 7.48
#